data_43ae70db98f4c05a08db2cf13c067d0b
#
_entry.id   43ae70db98f4c05a08db2cf13c067d0b
#
_cell.length_a   1.000
_cell.length_b   1.000
_cell.length_c   1.000
_cell.angle_alpha   90.00
_cell.angle_beta   90.00
_cell.angle_gamma   90.00
#
_symmetry.space_group_name_H-M   'P 1'
#
loop_
_entity.id
_entity.type
_entity.pdbx_description
1 polymer ?
#
loop_
_entity_poly.entity_id
_entity_poly.type
_entity_poly.pdbx_seq_one_letter_code
_entity_poly.pdbx_strand_id
1 'polypeptide(L)'
;MFVEGGGTKKKFVAEGDTLFKEGDAGDAAYIVDSGKVGIYKTVEGEQVELAVLNPGELFGEMAIVDGSPRMAHAVAIEESVVIKIPADALNSRLKKVDPFIRALMNILVQSLRGVHNTYMRRSRSFTDYMNAAQFHLQSFRLFLLRQNDDERRKLGHEKLDQIDALMGELRNLYKDHPDRRENVLRETDLTRKKSD
;
A
#
# COMPACT_ATOMS: atom_id res chain seq x y z
N MET A 1 -11.58 14.76 20.56
CA MET A 1 -11.11 15.10 21.92
C MET A 1 -10.77 13.79 22.62
N PHE A 2 -9.51 13.37 22.54
CA PHE A 2 -9.02 12.15 23.19
C PHE A 2 -8.46 12.53 24.55
N VAL A 3 -9.09 12.01 25.60
CA VAL A 3 -8.84 12.36 27.00
C VAL A 3 -7.59 11.65 27.49
N GLU A 4 -6.68 12.35 28.12
CA GLU A 4 -5.66 11.80 28.99
C GLU A 4 -6.33 11.02 30.12
N GLY A 5 -6.09 9.71 30.16
CA GLY A 5 -6.58 8.85 31.23
C GLY A 5 -6.77 7.43 30.75
N GLY A 6 -5.81 6.55 31.10
CA GLY A 6 -5.90 5.11 30.86
C GLY A 6 -4.87 4.55 29.92
N GLY A 7 -3.57 4.69 30.25
CA GLY A 7 -2.51 3.93 29.60
C GLY A 7 -1.95 4.51 28.29
N THR A 8 -2.40 5.67 27.83
CA THR A 8 -1.80 6.35 26.66
C THR A 8 -0.49 7.04 27.06
N LYS A 9 0.56 6.85 26.25
CA LYS A 9 1.86 7.48 26.47
C LYS A 9 2.29 8.25 25.22
N LYS A 10 2.78 9.49 25.40
CA LYS A 10 3.46 10.20 24.33
C LYS A 10 4.83 9.56 24.07
N LYS A 11 5.15 9.35 22.81
CA LYS A 11 6.45 8.85 22.35
C LYS A 11 7.00 9.84 21.33
N PHE A 12 8.21 10.32 21.59
CA PHE A 12 9.00 11.06 20.60
C PHE A 12 9.60 10.08 19.59
N VAL A 13 9.60 10.45 18.32
CA VAL A 13 10.09 9.64 17.20
C VAL A 13 10.91 10.58 16.30
N ALA A 14 12.19 10.28 16.12
CA ALA A 14 13.06 11.05 15.27
C ALA A 14 12.73 10.82 13.78
N GLU A 15 13.10 11.78 12.93
CA GLU A 15 12.98 11.60 11.46
C GLU A 15 13.71 10.32 11.02
N GLY A 16 13.05 9.50 10.22
CA GLY A 16 13.54 8.21 9.74
C GLY A 16 13.30 7.02 10.67
N ASP A 17 12.86 7.26 11.91
CA ASP A 17 12.57 6.17 12.84
C ASP A 17 11.32 5.39 12.42
N THR A 18 11.40 4.05 12.51
CA THR A 18 10.27 3.16 12.25
C THR A 18 9.48 2.92 13.54
N LEU A 19 8.17 3.18 13.51
CA LEU A 19 7.27 2.90 14.61
C LEU A 19 6.89 1.41 14.66
N PHE A 20 6.59 0.82 13.51
CA PHE A 20 6.34 -0.60 13.30
C PHE A 20 6.57 -0.97 11.82
N LYS A 21 6.76 -2.26 11.56
CA LYS A 21 7.00 -2.81 10.22
C LYS A 21 5.81 -3.60 9.71
N GLU A 22 5.69 -3.70 8.38
CA GLU A 22 4.77 -4.64 7.74
C GLU A 22 5.01 -6.06 8.27
N GLY A 23 3.94 -6.79 8.57
CA GLY A 23 3.99 -8.13 9.13
C GLY A 23 4.09 -8.20 10.66
N ASP A 24 4.44 -7.10 11.35
CA ASP A 24 4.49 -7.08 12.81
C ASP A 24 3.11 -7.35 13.42
N ALA A 25 3.08 -7.83 14.66
CA ALA A 25 1.84 -7.93 15.43
C ALA A 25 1.30 -6.54 15.82
N GLY A 26 -0.01 -6.40 15.88
CA GLY A 26 -0.69 -5.16 16.29
C GLY A 26 -0.67 -4.96 17.80
N ASP A 27 0.42 -4.45 18.37
CA ASP A 27 0.60 -4.20 19.81
C ASP A 27 -0.01 -2.88 20.31
N ALA A 28 -0.16 -1.91 19.42
CA ALA A 28 -0.71 -0.58 19.73
C ALA A 28 -1.28 0.09 18.48
N ALA A 29 -2.20 1.04 18.68
CA ALA A 29 -2.54 2.09 17.72
C ALA A 29 -1.84 3.38 18.10
N TYR A 30 -1.78 4.33 17.18
CA TYR A 30 -1.08 5.59 17.37
C TYR A 30 -1.91 6.76 16.84
N ILE A 31 -1.78 7.93 17.47
CA ILE A 31 -2.29 9.20 16.95
C ILE A 31 -1.09 10.12 16.78
N VAL A 32 -0.98 10.79 15.64
CA VAL A 32 0.02 11.85 15.45
C VAL A 32 -0.37 13.03 16.33
N ASP A 33 0.48 13.42 17.27
CA ASP A 33 0.28 14.61 18.12
C ASP A 33 0.92 15.85 17.48
N SER A 34 2.13 15.67 16.90
CA SER A 34 2.84 16.66 16.08
C SER A 34 3.79 15.97 15.11
N GLY A 35 4.22 16.69 14.08
CA GLY A 35 5.05 16.15 13.01
C GLY A 35 4.23 15.38 11.98
N LYS A 36 4.89 14.45 11.25
CA LYS A 36 4.26 13.65 10.20
C LYS A 36 4.79 12.22 10.18
N VAL A 37 3.91 11.27 9.89
CA VAL A 37 4.23 9.85 9.77
C VAL A 37 3.83 9.36 8.40
N GLY A 38 4.78 8.78 7.66
CA GLY A 38 4.53 8.13 6.38
C GLY A 38 4.15 6.66 6.57
N ILE A 39 3.19 6.20 5.81
CA ILE A 39 2.77 4.80 5.74
C ILE A 39 3.27 4.21 4.42
N TYR A 40 4.08 3.16 4.49
CA TYR A 40 4.72 2.53 3.34
C TYR A 40 4.44 1.05 3.29
N LYS A 41 4.28 0.52 2.08
CA LYS A 41 4.14 -0.92 1.84
C LYS A 41 5.26 -1.41 0.93
N THR A 42 5.81 -2.59 1.24
CA THR A 42 6.78 -3.24 0.36
C THR A 42 6.06 -3.91 -0.80
N VAL A 43 6.37 -3.48 -2.02
CA VAL A 43 5.85 -4.07 -3.26
C VAL A 43 7.04 -4.38 -4.15
N GLU A 44 7.24 -5.66 -4.47
CA GLU A 44 8.37 -6.13 -5.31
C GLU A 44 9.75 -5.66 -4.83
N GLY A 45 9.92 -5.55 -3.50
CA GLY A 45 11.17 -5.10 -2.87
C GLY A 45 11.34 -3.58 -2.74
N GLU A 46 10.40 -2.79 -3.25
CA GLU A 46 10.39 -1.33 -3.12
C GLU A 46 9.35 -0.86 -2.08
N GLN A 47 9.67 0.22 -1.36
CA GLN A 47 8.74 0.84 -0.42
C GLN A 47 7.88 1.88 -1.13
N VAL A 48 6.59 1.59 -1.28
CA VAL A 48 5.60 2.47 -1.90
C VAL A 48 4.85 3.23 -0.82
N GLU A 49 4.83 4.56 -0.91
CA GLU A 49 4.05 5.40 0.00
C GLU A 49 2.54 5.21 -0.23
N LEU A 50 1.83 4.89 0.85
CA LEU A 50 0.37 4.77 0.86
C LEU A 50 -0.31 6.05 1.30
N ALA A 51 0.26 6.71 2.33
CA ALA A 51 -0.29 7.92 2.92
C ALA A 51 0.78 8.67 3.73
N VAL A 52 0.59 9.97 3.89
CA VAL A 52 1.26 10.81 4.87
C VAL A 52 0.22 11.26 5.89
N LEU A 53 0.47 10.96 7.16
CA LEU A 53 -0.43 11.24 8.27
C LEU A 53 -0.01 12.53 8.98
N ASN A 54 -0.99 13.39 9.21
CA ASN A 54 -0.84 14.69 9.86
C ASN A 54 -1.33 14.64 11.32
N PRO A 55 -1.07 15.69 12.12
CA PRO A 55 -1.55 15.76 13.49
C PRO A 55 -3.06 15.53 13.61
N GLY A 56 -3.46 14.69 14.58
CA GLY A 56 -4.83 14.26 14.82
C GLY A 56 -5.24 12.96 14.14
N GLU A 57 -4.46 12.44 13.20
CA GLU A 57 -4.79 11.22 12.48
C GLU A 57 -4.39 9.96 13.27
N LEU A 58 -5.29 8.96 13.26
CA LEU A 58 -5.13 7.66 13.91
C LEU A 58 -4.55 6.66 12.88
N PHE A 59 -3.63 5.80 13.32
CA PHE A 59 -3.06 4.75 12.49
C PHE A 59 -2.64 3.50 13.29
N GLY A 60 -2.43 2.40 12.55
CA GLY A 60 -2.07 1.12 13.14
C GLY A 60 -3.22 0.42 13.88
N GLU A 61 -4.41 0.99 13.88
CA GLU A 61 -5.62 0.48 14.50
C GLU A 61 -6.18 -0.77 13.81
N MET A 62 -5.99 -0.89 12.49
CA MET A 62 -6.54 -1.97 11.68
C MET A 62 -6.10 -3.35 12.19
N ALA A 63 -4.81 -3.49 12.51
CA ALA A 63 -4.23 -4.73 13.04
C ALA A 63 -4.81 -5.12 14.40
N ILE A 64 -5.33 -4.17 15.17
CA ILE A 64 -5.97 -4.43 16.47
C ILE A 64 -7.45 -4.78 16.27
N VAL A 65 -8.14 -4.07 15.36
CA VAL A 65 -9.56 -4.27 15.10
C VAL A 65 -9.84 -5.65 14.53
N ASP A 66 -9.05 -6.11 13.54
CA ASP A 66 -9.28 -7.39 12.86
C ASP A 66 -8.33 -8.52 13.31
N GLY A 67 -7.36 -8.22 14.20
CA GLY A 67 -6.38 -9.18 14.71
C GLY A 67 -5.34 -9.63 13.68
N SER A 68 -5.26 -8.99 12.53
CA SER A 68 -4.32 -9.32 11.46
C SER A 68 -2.95 -8.64 11.70
N PRO A 69 -1.86 -9.09 11.06
CA PRO A 69 -0.59 -8.38 11.08
C PRO A 69 -0.69 -6.96 10.49
N ARG A 70 0.30 -6.11 10.82
CA ARG A 70 0.47 -4.78 10.21
C ARG A 70 0.50 -4.91 8.70
N MET A 71 -0.31 -4.16 7.99
CA MET A 71 -0.38 -4.22 6.53
C MET A 71 0.68 -3.36 5.81
N ALA A 72 1.39 -2.53 6.57
CA ALA A 72 2.35 -1.55 6.06
C ALA A 72 3.35 -1.16 7.15
N HIS A 73 4.45 -0.49 6.76
CA HIS A 73 5.39 0.15 7.67
C HIS A 73 4.88 1.54 8.05
N ALA A 74 5.21 2.01 9.26
CA ALA A 74 5.01 3.39 9.68
C ALA A 74 6.36 4.01 10.05
N VAL A 75 6.72 5.11 9.40
CA VAL A 75 8.02 5.79 9.54
C VAL A 75 7.78 7.27 9.77
N ALA A 76 8.45 7.87 10.75
CA ALA A 76 8.42 9.32 10.93
C ALA A 76 9.18 10.00 9.77
N ILE A 77 8.53 10.88 9.02
CA ILE A 77 9.14 11.61 7.89
C ILE A 77 9.70 12.97 8.30
N GLU A 78 9.42 13.38 9.52
CA GLU A 78 10.01 14.51 10.23
C GLU A 78 9.98 14.22 11.73
N GLU A 79 10.67 15.01 12.56
CA GLU A 79 10.59 14.86 14.02
C GLU A 79 9.13 14.92 14.48
N SER A 80 8.68 13.86 15.14
CA SER A 80 7.26 13.65 15.45
C SER A 80 7.02 13.25 16.89
N VAL A 81 5.86 13.59 17.40
CA VAL A 81 5.34 13.07 18.67
C VAL A 81 4.08 12.27 18.35
N VAL A 82 4.02 11.03 18.84
CA VAL A 82 2.84 10.18 18.70
C VAL A 82 2.29 9.77 20.05
N ILE A 83 0.99 9.64 20.14
CA ILE A 83 0.29 9.10 21.31
C ILE A 83 0.11 7.60 21.07
N LYS A 84 0.82 6.75 21.83
CA LYS A 84 0.69 5.30 21.77
C LYS A 84 -0.53 4.85 22.60
N ILE A 85 -1.44 4.09 21.98
CA ILE A 85 -2.62 3.47 22.58
C ILE A 85 -2.39 1.95 22.57
N PRO A 86 -2.13 1.31 23.72
CA PRO A 86 -1.93 -0.14 23.77
C PRO A 86 -3.13 -0.92 23.23
N ALA A 87 -2.87 -2.06 22.59
CA ALA A 87 -3.91 -2.92 22.02
C ALA A 87 -4.96 -3.32 23.07
N ASP A 88 -4.54 -3.65 24.29
CA ASP A 88 -5.47 -4.02 25.37
C ASP A 88 -6.42 -2.89 25.75
N ALA A 89 -5.94 -1.64 25.77
CA ALA A 89 -6.77 -0.48 26.05
C ALA A 89 -7.82 -0.25 24.95
N LEU A 90 -7.43 -0.40 23.68
CA LEU A 90 -8.34 -0.30 22.56
C LEU A 90 -9.33 -1.47 22.54
N ASN A 91 -8.86 -2.70 22.69
CA ASN A 91 -9.68 -3.91 22.75
C ASN A 91 -10.71 -3.87 23.87
N SER A 92 -10.33 -3.35 25.07
CA SER A 92 -11.25 -3.20 26.18
C SER A 92 -12.38 -2.23 25.89
N ARG A 93 -12.14 -1.21 25.07
CA ARG A 93 -13.18 -0.29 24.57
C ARG A 93 -14.04 -0.94 23.49
N LEU A 94 -13.42 -1.63 22.53
CA LEU A 94 -14.11 -2.35 21.46
C LEU A 94 -15.05 -3.44 21.99
N LYS A 95 -14.68 -4.12 23.10
CA LYS A 95 -15.56 -5.12 23.75
C LYS A 95 -16.86 -4.51 24.30
N LYS A 96 -16.88 -3.22 24.59
CA LYS A 96 -18.08 -2.51 25.11
C LYS A 96 -18.96 -1.94 24.01
N VAL A 97 -18.50 -1.98 22.73
CA VAL A 97 -19.26 -1.53 21.57
C VAL A 97 -20.29 -2.60 21.19
N ASP A 98 -21.44 -2.14 20.70
CA ASP A 98 -22.48 -3.03 20.18
C ASP A 98 -21.92 -4.05 19.19
N PRO A 99 -22.30 -5.35 19.29
CA PRO A 99 -21.78 -6.41 18.42
C PRO A 99 -21.97 -6.15 16.93
N PHE A 100 -23.07 -5.51 16.53
CA PHE A 100 -23.33 -5.15 15.13
C PHE A 100 -22.34 -4.09 14.65
N ILE A 101 -22.08 -3.03 15.44
CA ILE A 101 -21.11 -1.99 15.10
C ILE A 101 -19.72 -2.59 14.99
N ARG A 102 -19.33 -3.50 15.89
CA ARG A 102 -18.04 -4.19 15.82
C ARG A 102 -17.92 -5.05 14.55
N ALA A 103 -18.97 -5.79 14.18
CA ALA A 103 -18.99 -6.56 12.94
C ALA A 103 -18.85 -5.65 11.70
N LEU A 104 -19.54 -4.52 11.68
CA LEU A 104 -19.44 -3.52 10.62
C LEU A 104 -18.02 -2.95 10.50
N MET A 105 -17.38 -2.60 11.63
CA MET A 105 -15.99 -2.14 11.66
C MET A 105 -15.04 -3.18 11.06
N ASN A 106 -15.19 -4.46 11.41
CA ASN A 106 -14.37 -5.54 10.84
C ASN A 106 -14.56 -5.65 9.32
N ILE A 107 -15.80 -5.59 8.83
CA ILE A 107 -16.07 -5.62 7.39
C ILE A 107 -15.41 -4.43 6.68
N LEU A 108 -15.50 -3.23 7.23
CA LEU A 108 -14.89 -2.03 6.66
C LEU A 108 -13.36 -2.15 6.63
N VAL A 109 -12.73 -2.61 7.72
CA VAL A 109 -11.28 -2.82 7.78
C VAL A 109 -10.83 -3.85 6.73
N GLN A 110 -11.54 -4.97 6.60
CA GLN A 110 -11.23 -5.98 5.58
C GLN A 110 -11.42 -5.46 4.16
N SER A 111 -12.46 -4.66 3.92
CA SER A 111 -12.70 -4.01 2.63
C SER A 111 -11.57 -3.04 2.27
N LEU A 112 -11.10 -2.23 3.23
CA LEU A 112 -9.96 -1.34 3.05
C LEU A 112 -8.67 -2.11 2.73
N ARG A 113 -8.40 -3.23 3.41
CA ARG A 113 -7.26 -4.11 3.07
C ARG A 113 -7.37 -4.65 1.65
N GLY A 114 -8.56 -5.07 1.23
CA GLY A 114 -8.83 -5.53 -0.13
C GLY A 114 -8.55 -4.45 -1.18
N VAL A 115 -9.05 -3.24 -0.94
CA VAL A 115 -8.81 -2.07 -1.82
C VAL A 115 -7.31 -1.75 -1.90
N HIS A 116 -6.60 -1.70 -0.77
CA HIS A 116 -5.16 -1.46 -0.75
C HIS A 116 -4.39 -2.51 -1.55
N ASN A 117 -4.69 -3.80 -1.36
CA ASN A 117 -4.02 -4.86 -2.10
C ASN A 117 -4.29 -4.77 -3.61
N THR A 118 -5.50 -4.36 -4.01
CA THR A 118 -5.85 -4.13 -5.41
C THR A 118 -5.16 -2.89 -5.96
N TYR A 119 -5.07 -1.82 -5.17
CA TYR A 119 -4.42 -0.58 -5.56
C TYR A 119 -2.90 -0.77 -5.73
N MET A 120 -2.26 -1.60 -4.89
CA MET A 120 -0.83 -1.92 -5.01
C MET A 120 -0.50 -2.76 -6.24
N ARG A 121 -1.47 -3.43 -6.84
CA ARG A 121 -1.31 -4.17 -8.11
C ARG A 121 -1.46 -3.28 -9.35
N ARG A 122 -1.76 -1.98 -9.18
CA ARG A 122 -1.84 -1.06 -10.33
C ARG A 122 -0.43 -0.76 -10.84
N SER A 123 -0.31 -0.85 -12.15
CA SER A 123 0.92 -0.49 -12.88
C SER A 123 1.32 0.96 -12.57
N ARG A 124 2.56 1.18 -12.17
CA ARG A 124 3.09 2.50 -11.79
C ARG A 124 4.42 2.82 -12.44
N SER A 125 5.05 1.83 -13.06
CA SER A 125 6.25 1.99 -13.85
C SER A 125 5.99 1.65 -15.30
N PHE A 126 6.90 2.01 -16.19
CA PHE A 126 6.82 1.60 -17.60
C PHE A 126 6.76 0.06 -17.74
N THR A 127 7.60 -0.65 -17.00
CA THR A 127 7.60 -2.13 -16.96
C THR A 127 6.28 -2.70 -16.46
N ASP A 128 5.69 -2.10 -15.41
CA ASP A 128 4.37 -2.51 -14.91
C ASP A 128 3.29 -2.38 -15.99
N TYR A 129 3.26 -1.23 -16.69
CA TYR A 129 2.30 -0.99 -17.78
C TYR A 129 2.50 -1.99 -18.92
N MET A 130 3.75 -2.27 -19.28
CA MET A 130 4.08 -3.23 -20.33
C MET A 130 3.66 -4.66 -19.96
N ASN A 131 3.90 -5.07 -18.71
CA ASN A 131 3.49 -6.38 -18.20
C ASN A 131 1.96 -6.51 -18.12
N ALA A 132 1.26 -5.47 -17.66
CA ALA A 132 -0.21 -5.44 -17.63
C ALA A 132 -0.80 -5.53 -19.04
N ALA A 133 -0.26 -4.79 -20.00
CA ALA A 133 -0.69 -4.84 -21.39
C ALA A 133 -0.47 -6.25 -21.97
N GLN A 134 0.69 -6.86 -21.74
CA GLN A 134 0.99 -8.21 -22.20
C GLN A 134 0.06 -9.28 -21.60
N PHE A 135 -0.27 -9.15 -20.31
CA PHE A 135 -1.26 -10.02 -19.66
C PHE A 135 -2.64 -9.91 -20.33
N HIS A 136 -3.08 -8.69 -20.65
CA HIS A 136 -4.36 -8.48 -21.34
C HIS A 136 -4.34 -9.02 -22.77
N LEU A 137 -3.26 -8.86 -23.51
CA LEU A 137 -3.13 -9.44 -24.86
C LEU A 137 -3.23 -10.97 -24.84
N GLN A 138 -2.58 -11.62 -23.87
CA GLN A 138 -2.72 -13.07 -23.68
C GLN A 138 -4.17 -13.47 -23.35
N SER A 139 -4.85 -12.70 -22.51
CA SER A 139 -6.26 -12.93 -22.19
C SER A 139 -7.14 -12.81 -23.45
N PHE A 140 -6.86 -11.83 -24.32
CA PHE A 140 -7.53 -11.69 -25.62
C PHE A 140 -7.25 -12.87 -26.55
N ARG A 141 -6.02 -13.39 -26.59
CA ARG A 141 -5.70 -14.61 -27.35
C ARG A 141 -6.56 -15.81 -26.91
N LEU A 142 -6.68 -16.01 -25.58
CA LEU A 142 -7.53 -17.08 -25.02
C LEU A 142 -9.02 -16.86 -25.34
N PHE A 143 -9.48 -15.61 -25.36
CA PHE A 143 -10.84 -15.28 -25.77
C PHE A 143 -11.08 -15.63 -27.26
N LEU A 144 -10.14 -15.29 -28.15
CA LEU A 144 -10.24 -15.58 -29.57
C LEU A 144 -10.30 -17.10 -29.86
N LEU A 145 -9.57 -17.93 -29.07
CA LEU A 145 -9.63 -19.40 -29.22
C LEU A 145 -11.02 -19.98 -28.98
N ARG A 146 -11.88 -19.27 -28.24
CA ARG A 146 -13.26 -19.70 -27.94
C ARG A 146 -14.28 -19.22 -28.98
N GLN A 147 -13.87 -18.43 -29.97
CA GLN A 147 -14.75 -17.96 -31.02
C GLN A 147 -14.94 -19.03 -32.10
N ASN A 148 -16.18 -19.19 -32.59
CA ASN A 148 -16.54 -20.16 -33.61
C ASN A 148 -16.26 -19.68 -35.05
N ASP A 149 -15.93 -18.39 -35.22
CA ASP A 149 -15.64 -17.78 -36.51
C ASP A 149 -14.14 -17.84 -36.80
N ASP A 150 -13.75 -18.76 -37.68
CA ASP A 150 -12.35 -19.05 -37.99
C ASP A 150 -11.65 -17.86 -38.69
N GLU A 151 -12.35 -17.12 -39.53
CA GLU A 151 -11.79 -15.97 -40.26
C GLU A 151 -11.49 -14.83 -39.28
N ARG A 152 -12.45 -14.47 -38.44
CA ARG A 152 -12.27 -13.46 -37.39
C ARG A 152 -11.21 -13.85 -36.38
N ARG A 153 -11.14 -15.14 -36.01
CA ARG A 153 -10.12 -15.67 -35.11
C ARG A 153 -8.73 -15.48 -35.70
N LYS A 154 -8.52 -15.85 -36.95
CA LYS A 154 -7.25 -15.70 -37.66
C LYS A 154 -6.82 -14.23 -37.74
N LEU A 155 -7.72 -13.36 -38.22
CA LEU A 155 -7.47 -11.93 -38.28
C LEU A 155 -7.17 -11.31 -36.91
N GLY A 156 -7.90 -11.74 -35.87
CA GLY A 156 -7.67 -11.31 -34.49
C GLY A 156 -6.28 -11.69 -33.98
N HIS A 157 -5.83 -12.92 -34.22
CA HIS A 157 -4.47 -13.36 -33.87
C HIS A 157 -3.40 -12.56 -34.60
N GLU A 158 -3.57 -12.33 -35.92
CA GLU A 158 -2.66 -11.50 -36.70
C GLU A 158 -2.52 -10.08 -36.13
N LYS A 159 -3.64 -9.46 -35.74
CA LYS A 159 -3.60 -8.13 -35.10
C LYS A 159 -2.93 -8.13 -33.74
N LEU A 160 -3.14 -9.17 -32.92
CA LEU A 160 -2.45 -9.32 -31.63
C LEU A 160 -0.95 -9.53 -31.82
N ASP A 161 -0.50 -10.24 -32.85
CA ASP A 161 0.92 -10.40 -33.19
C ASP A 161 1.55 -9.06 -33.60
N GLN A 162 0.83 -8.21 -34.35
CA GLN A 162 1.28 -6.86 -34.67
C GLN A 162 1.43 -6.00 -33.42
N ILE A 163 0.49 -6.08 -32.47
CA ILE A 163 0.57 -5.34 -31.20
C ILE A 163 1.75 -5.84 -30.34
N ASP A 164 1.98 -7.16 -30.25
CA ASP A 164 3.12 -7.73 -29.53
C ASP A 164 4.46 -7.25 -30.11
N ALA A 165 4.57 -7.18 -31.44
CA ALA A 165 5.76 -6.64 -32.10
C ALA A 165 6.01 -5.18 -31.73
N LEU A 166 4.97 -4.31 -31.83
CA LEU A 166 5.05 -2.89 -31.44
C LEU A 166 5.39 -2.72 -29.95
N MET A 167 4.86 -3.57 -29.07
CA MET A 167 5.22 -3.58 -27.65
C MET A 167 6.70 -3.95 -27.44
N GLY A 168 7.22 -4.90 -28.24
CA GLY A 168 8.64 -5.25 -28.22
C GLY A 168 9.53 -4.07 -28.64
N GLU A 169 9.16 -3.35 -29.67
CA GLU A 169 9.84 -2.12 -30.11
C GLU A 169 9.82 -1.04 -29.04
N LEU A 170 8.66 -0.82 -28.42
CA LEU A 170 8.50 0.15 -27.34
C LEU A 170 9.37 -0.21 -26.12
N ARG A 171 9.41 -1.50 -25.74
CA ARG A 171 10.27 -2.00 -24.66
C ARG A 171 11.76 -1.76 -24.97
N ASN A 172 12.18 -1.96 -26.21
CA ASN A 172 13.54 -1.68 -26.64
C ASN A 172 13.86 -0.19 -26.62
N LEU A 173 12.92 0.67 -27.02
CA LEU A 173 13.10 2.12 -26.98
C LEU A 173 13.32 2.65 -25.57
N TYR A 174 12.67 2.05 -24.56
CA TYR A 174 12.78 2.45 -23.16
C TYR A 174 13.73 1.57 -22.34
N LYS A 175 14.51 0.70 -22.97
CA LYS A 175 15.41 -0.27 -22.32
C LYS A 175 16.38 0.40 -21.33
N ASP A 176 16.92 1.57 -21.70
CA ASP A 176 17.90 2.29 -20.90
C ASP A 176 17.27 3.44 -20.09
N HIS A 177 15.92 3.56 -20.14
CA HIS A 177 15.20 4.56 -19.35
C HIS A 177 15.04 4.06 -17.92
N PRO A 178 15.37 4.87 -16.88
CA PRO A 178 15.19 4.45 -15.51
C PRO A 178 13.71 4.21 -15.23
N ASP A 179 13.36 2.94 -15.02
CA ASP A 179 12.00 2.49 -14.73
C ASP A 179 11.65 2.80 -13.26
N ARG A 180 11.25 4.05 -13.00
CA ARG A 180 10.95 4.54 -11.67
C ARG A 180 9.45 4.54 -11.45
N ARG A 181 9.03 3.93 -10.33
CA ARG A 181 7.67 4.13 -9.83
C ARG A 181 7.52 5.53 -9.25
N GLU A 182 6.45 6.20 -9.57
CA GLU A 182 6.03 7.40 -8.84
C GLU A 182 5.73 7.02 -7.37
N ASN A 183 6.12 7.84 -6.41
CA ASN A 183 5.92 7.64 -4.96
C ASN A 183 6.72 6.48 -4.32
N VAL A 184 7.92 6.21 -4.79
CA VAL A 184 8.85 5.28 -4.13
C VAL A 184 9.83 6.04 -3.26
N LEU A 185 9.83 5.73 -1.96
CA LEU A 185 10.82 6.23 -1.02
C LEU A 185 12.07 5.35 -1.09
N ARG A 186 13.24 5.93 -1.31
CA ARG A 186 14.53 5.22 -1.33
C ARG A 186 15.33 5.53 -0.07
N GLU A 187 16.17 4.60 0.35
CA GLU A 187 17.14 4.87 1.44
C GLU A 187 17.98 6.14 1.18
N THR A 188 18.28 6.41 -0.09
CA THR A 188 18.98 7.64 -0.51
C THR A 188 18.19 8.92 -0.27
N ASP A 189 16.87 8.86 -0.26
CA ASP A 189 16.01 10.04 -0.03
C ASP A 189 15.93 10.36 1.46
N LEU A 190 16.07 9.34 2.33
CA LEU A 190 16.16 9.48 3.78
C LEU A 190 17.55 9.96 4.25
N THR A 191 18.60 9.65 3.47
CA THR A 191 19.98 10.01 3.84
C THR A 191 20.43 11.36 3.28
N ARG A 192 19.76 11.91 2.26
CA ARG A 192 20.15 13.13 1.55
C ARG A 192 20.02 14.42 2.38
N LYS A 193 19.22 14.40 3.46
CA LYS A 193 19.03 15.55 4.37
C LYS A 193 20.05 15.66 5.52
N LYS A 194 21.01 14.74 5.62
CA LYS A 194 22.04 14.78 6.67
C LYS A 194 23.32 15.54 6.27
N SER A 195 23.35 16.17 5.10
CA SER A 195 24.55 16.84 4.54
C SER A 195 24.33 18.31 4.17
N ASP A 196 23.35 19.01 4.75
CA ASP A 196 23.22 20.48 4.66
C ASP A 196 23.12 21.10 6.06
#